data_3cc7291513518643978711604a5bc049
#
_entry.id   3cc7291513518643978711604a5bc049
#
_cell.length_a   1.000
_cell.length_b   1.000
_cell.length_c   1.000
_cell.angle_alpha   90.00
_cell.angle_beta   90.00
_cell.angle_gamma   90.00
#
_symmetry.space_group_name_H-M   'P 1'
#
loop_
_entity.id
_entity.type
_entity.pdbx_description
1 polymer ?
#
loop_
_entity_poly.entity_id
_entity_poly.type
_entity_poly.pdbx_seq_one_letter_code
_entity_poly.pdbx_strand_id
1 'polypeptide(L)'
;MGLLARLLGGRSTERDLIAELIDDYRAEATQAIHLRQHADLARYPQVASRLRALADIEERHAGLLREHILGLGGGIPPVSPPPLAGHNQWERAVVARKAAAEKRRRLIEHATHWDPEEPTAARLLARIYDEDGETLSSYDDVVIRSDPHALD
;
A
#
# COMPACT_ATOMS: atom_id res chain seq x y z
N MET A 1 32.75 -9.14 22.34
CA MET A 1 31.61 -9.50 21.48
C MET A 1 32.13 -9.67 20.07
N GLY A 2 32.18 -10.91 19.65
CA GLY A 2 32.92 -11.30 18.47
C GLY A 2 32.22 -10.95 17.14
N LEU A 3 33.00 -10.97 16.08
CA LEU A 3 32.60 -10.79 14.65
C LEU A 3 31.38 -11.63 14.25
N LEU A 4 31.26 -12.85 14.81
CA LEU A 4 30.12 -13.76 14.63
C LEU A 4 28.78 -13.22 15.17
N ALA A 5 28.76 -12.51 16.29
CA ALA A 5 27.55 -11.92 16.85
C ALA A 5 27.04 -10.74 16.00
N ARG A 6 27.94 -9.97 15.38
CA ARG A 6 27.59 -8.92 14.41
C ARG A 6 27.04 -9.50 13.10
N LEU A 7 27.61 -10.61 12.61
CA LEU A 7 27.13 -11.29 11.41
C LEU A 7 25.77 -11.95 11.62
N LEU A 8 25.51 -12.53 12.79
CA LEU A 8 24.22 -13.16 13.11
C LEU A 8 23.14 -12.10 13.42
N GLY A 9 23.47 -11.03 14.09
CA GLY A 9 22.56 -9.90 14.35
C GLY A 9 22.16 -9.17 13.06
N GLY A 10 23.11 -8.93 12.16
CA GLY A 10 22.83 -8.30 10.86
C GLY A 10 21.90 -9.12 9.97
N ARG A 11 22.01 -10.45 9.96
CA ARG A 11 21.11 -11.33 9.20
C ARG A 11 19.70 -11.38 9.76
N SER A 12 19.52 -11.30 11.08
CA SER A 12 18.21 -11.24 11.73
C SER A 12 17.52 -9.92 11.38
N THR A 13 18.20 -8.79 11.52
CA THR A 13 17.68 -7.45 11.17
C THR A 13 17.27 -7.35 9.71
N GLU A 14 18.07 -7.89 8.79
CA GLU A 14 17.75 -7.91 7.35
C GLU A 14 16.50 -8.75 7.03
N ARG A 15 16.34 -9.90 7.68
CA ARG A 15 15.12 -10.73 7.57
C ARG A 15 13.88 -9.99 8.06
N ASP A 16 13.97 -9.28 9.16
CA ASP A 16 12.88 -8.52 9.74
C ASP A 16 12.49 -7.36 8.82
N LEU A 17 13.46 -6.65 8.26
CA LEU A 17 13.23 -5.61 7.26
C LEU A 17 12.52 -6.18 6.03
N ILE A 18 13.01 -7.28 5.46
CA ILE A 18 12.38 -7.93 4.29
C ILE A 18 10.93 -8.30 4.59
N ALA A 19 10.66 -8.88 5.78
CA ALA A 19 9.30 -9.26 6.18
C ALA A 19 8.35 -8.05 6.24
N GLU A 20 8.77 -6.94 6.81
CA GLU A 20 7.97 -5.72 6.88
C GLU A 20 7.78 -5.08 5.50
N LEU A 21 8.80 -5.04 4.66
CA LEU A 21 8.69 -4.55 3.28
C LEU A 21 7.74 -5.41 2.43
N ILE A 22 7.71 -6.73 2.66
CA ILE A 22 6.76 -7.63 2.00
C ILE A 22 5.33 -7.30 2.42
N ASP A 23 5.08 -7.00 3.68
CA ASP A 23 3.75 -6.59 4.15
C ASP A 23 3.32 -5.26 3.52
N ASP A 24 4.22 -4.30 3.41
CA ASP A 24 3.96 -3.03 2.72
C ASP A 24 3.73 -3.25 1.22
N TYR A 25 4.53 -4.08 0.56
CA TYR A 25 4.32 -4.48 -0.84
C TYR A 25 2.94 -5.09 -1.08
N ARG A 26 2.53 -6.03 -0.22
CA ARG A 26 1.21 -6.65 -0.32
C ARG A 26 0.09 -5.63 -0.18
N ALA A 27 0.22 -4.67 0.70
CA ALA A 27 -0.77 -3.62 0.91
C ALA A 27 -0.90 -2.71 -0.31
N GLU A 28 0.22 -2.27 -0.91
CA GLU A 28 0.22 -1.47 -2.14
C GLU A 28 -0.40 -2.23 -3.31
N ALA A 29 0.05 -3.46 -3.55
CA ALA A 29 -0.47 -4.29 -4.62
C ALA A 29 -1.96 -4.62 -4.45
N THR A 30 -2.41 -4.90 -3.24
CA THR A 30 -3.82 -5.12 -2.92
C THR A 30 -4.64 -3.88 -3.21
N GLN A 31 -4.18 -2.71 -2.80
CA GLN A 31 -4.89 -1.45 -3.05
C GLN A 31 -4.98 -1.13 -4.53
N ALA A 32 -3.94 -1.37 -5.31
CA ALA A 32 -3.98 -1.21 -6.77
C ALA A 32 -5.07 -2.09 -7.40
N ILE A 33 -5.14 -3.37 -7.00
CA ILE A 33 -6.17 -4.31 -7.48
C ILE A 33 -7.58 -3.82 -7.10
N HIS A 34 -7.80 -3.42 -5.87
CA HIS A 34 -9.09 -2.92 -5.39
C HIS A 34 -9.51 -1.62 -6.07
N LEU A 35 -8.57 -0.70 -6.35
CA LEU A 35 -8.84 0.52 -7.10
C LEU A 35 -9.31 0.22 -8.53
N ARG A 36 -8.72 -0.77 -9.21
CA ARG A 36 -9.17 -1.20 -10.53
C ARG A 36 -10.55 -1.84 -10.49
N GLN A 37 -10.80 -2.72 -9.52
CA GLN A 37 -12.13 -3.33 -9.33
C GLN A 37 -13.20 -2.25 -9.06
N HIS A 38 -12.88 -1.27 -8.21
CA HIS A 38 -13.79 -0.16 -7.93
C HIS A 38 -14.03 0.70 -9.18
N ALA A 39 -12.99 0.95 -9.97
CA ALA A 39 -13.11 1.68 -11.24
C ALA A 39 -14.02 0.97 -12.24
N ASP A 40 -13.94 -0.37 -12.33
CA ASP A 40 -14.77 -1.18 -13.23
C ASP A 40 -16.25 -1.18 -12.82
N LEU A 41 -16.53 -0.99 -11.53
CA LEU A 41 -17.88 -0.88 -10.98
C LEU A 41 -18.40 0.57 -10.92
N ALA A 42 -17.54 1.55 -11.18
CA ALA A 42 -17.92 2.96 -11.07
C ALA A 42 -18.90 3.36 -12.17
N ARG A 43 -20.02 3.94 -11.77
CA ARG A 43 -21.09 4.40 -12.67
C ARG A 43 -20.68 5.56 -13.57
N TYR A 44 -19.79 6.42 -13.09
CA TYR A 44 -19.37 7.64 -13.78
C TYR A 44 -17.95 7.49 -14.34
N PRO A 45 -17.76 7.74 -15.66
CA PRO A 45 -16.47 7.58 -16.33
C PRO A 45 -15.33 8.40 -15.70
N GLN A 46 -15.62 9.61 -15.21
CA GLN A 46 -14.62 10.45 -14.54
C GLN A 46 -14.15 9.86 -13.21
N VAL A 47 -15.04 9.20 -12.46
CA VAL A 47 -14.68 8.48 -11.23
C VAL A 47 -13.81 7.26 -11.58
N ALA A 48 -14.23 6.47 -12.55
CA ALA A 48 -13.47 5.32 -13.04
C ALA A 48 -12.06 5.71 -13.49
N SER A 49 -11.95 6.78 -14.27
CA SER A 49 -10.66 7.29 -14.76
C SER A 49 -9.74 7.73 -13.60
N ARG A 50 -10.29 8.42 -12.61
CA ARG A 50 -9.52 8.84 -11.41
C ARG A 50 -9.05 7.63 -10.61
N LEU A 51 -9.91 6.65 -10.36
CA LEU A 51 -9.54 5.43 -9.62
C LEU A 51 -8.47 4.62 -10.34
N ARG A 52 -8.50 4.55 -11.68
CA ARG A 52 -7.43 3.90 -12.46
C ARG A 52 -6.10 4.65 -12.37
N ALA A 53 -6.12 5.97 -12.40
CA ALA A 53 -4.91 6.77 -12.23
C ALA A 53 -4.29 6.56 -10.85
N LEU A 54 -5.10 6.45 -9.80
CA LEU A 54 -4.62 6.09 -8.46
C LEU A 54 -4.06 4.66 -8.42
N ALA A 55 -4.70 3.70 -9.09
CA ALA A 55 -4.17 2.34 -9.19
C ALA A 55 -2.78 2.29 -9.82
N ASP A 56 -2.53 3.12 -10.84
CA ASP A 56 -1.21 3.22 -11.47
C ASP A 56 -0.14 3.77 -10.50
N ILE A 57 -0.52 4.66 -9.59
CA ILE A 57 0.36 5.15 -8.52
C ILE A 57 0.71 4.01 -7.54
N GLU A 58 -0.30 3.29 -7.07
CA GLU A 58 -0.11 2.17 -6.13
C GLU A 58 0.70 1.01 -6.74
N GLU A 59 0.50 0.71 -8.02
CA GLU A 59 1.33 -0.27 -8.75
C GLU A 59 2.78 0.17 -8.83
N ARG A 60 3.03 1.44 -9.03
CA ARG A 60 4.39 2.01 -9.04
C ARG A 60 5.04 1.90 -7.66
N HIS A 61 4.31 2.18 -6.58
CA HIS A 61 4.79 1.99 -5.21
C HIS A 61 5.12 0.52 -4.94
N ALA A 62 4.23 -0.40 -5.31
CA ALA A 62 4.50 -1.83 -5.21
C ALA A 62 5.76 -2.23 -6.00
N GLY A 63 5.96 -1.67 -7.19
CA GLY A 63 7.17 -1.89 -8.01
C GLY A 63 8.44 -1.43 -7.32
N LEU A 64 8.45 -0.27 -6.68
CA LEU A 64 9.59 0.26 -5.93
C LEU A 64 9.93 -0.63 -4.72
N LEU A 65 8.93 -1.07 -3.98
CA LEU A 65 9.11 -2.01 -2.87
C LEU A 65 9.63 -3.37 -3.34
N ARG A 66 9.08 -3.87 -4.44
CA ARG A 66 9.55 -5.11 -5.09
C ARG A 66 11.04 -5.06 -5.43
N GLU A 67 11.47 -3.99 -6.09
CA GLU A 67 12.89 -3.81 -6.47
C GLU A 67 13.78 -3.79 -5.22
N HIS A 68 13.35 -3.11 -4.16
CA HIS A 68 14.11 -3.04 -2.92
C HIS A 68 14.19 -4.39 -2.23
N ILE A 69 13.08 -5.14 -2.13
CA ILE A 69 13.04 -6.50 -1.56
C ILE A 69 13.97 -7.45 -2.33
N LEU A 70 13.91 -7.42 -3.66
CA LEU A 70 14.79 -8.25 -4.50
C LEU A 70 16.25 -7.89 -4.33
N GLY A 71 16.57 -6.60 -4.21
CA GLY A 71 17.93 -6.11 -3.95
C GLY A 71 18.49 -6.57 -2.60
N LEU A 72 17.63 -6.82 -1.62
CA LEU A 72 17.99 -7.39 -0.32
C LEU A 72 18.05 -8.94 -0.32
N GLY A 73 17.76 -9.58 -1.45
CA GLY A 73 17.74 -11.04 -1.58
C GLY A 73 16.42 -11.69 -1.13
N GLY A 74 15.38 -10.90 -0.91
CA GLY A 74 14.04 -11.40 -0.59
C GLY A 74 13.28 -11.91 -1.81
N GLY A 75 12.25 -12.74 -1.58
CA GLY A 75 11.32 -13.21 -2.59
C GLY A 75 10.05 -12.36 -2.63
N ILE A 76 9.39 -12.31 -3.79
CA ILE A 76 8.14 -11.60 -3.98
C ILE A 76 6.98 -12.59 -3.91
N PRO A 77 6.08 -12.46 -2.92
CA PRO A 77 4.91 -13.32 -2.83
C PRO A 77 3.87 -12.96 -3.88
N PRO A 78 3.05 -13.93 -4.33
CA PRO A 78 1.88 -13.63 -5.12
C PRO A 78 0.88 -12.82 -4.29
N VAL A 79 0.16 -11.90 -4.94
CA VAL A 79 -0.90 -11.10 -4.31
C VAL A 79 -2.22 -11.36 -5.04
N SER A 80 -3.17 -11.97 -4.34
CA SER A 80 -4.50 -12.27 -4.86
C SER A 80 -5.53 -12.00 -3.76
N PRO A 81 -5.86 -10.73 -3.52
CA PRO A 81 -6.81 -10.36 -2.46
C PRO A 81 -8.22 -10.79 -2.84
N PRO A 82 -9.10 -10.99 -1.83
CA PRO A 82 -10.52 -11.12 -2.10
C PRO A 82 -11.05 -9.84 -2.75
N PRO A 83 -12.19 -9.92 -3.47
CA PRO A 83 -12.80 -8.71 -4.05
C PRO A 83 -13.05 -7.63 -3.00
N LEU A 84 -12.98 -6.36 -3.42
CA LEU A 84 -13.30 -5.23 -2.57
C LEU A 84 -14.73 -5.38 -2.04
N ALA A 85 -14.89 -5.37 -0.72
CA ALA A 85 -16.18 -5.51 -0.06
C ALA A 85 -17.03 -4.23 -0.21
N GLY A 86 -18.35 -4.43 -0.35
CA GLY A 86 -19.33 -3.36 -0.41
C GLY A 86 -20.40 -3.62 -1.48
N HIS A 87 -21.65 -3.29 -1.17
CA HIS A 87 -22.81 -3.49 -2.06
C HIS A 87 -23.04 -2.31 -3.00
N ASN A 88 -22.44 -1.17 -2.72
CA ASN A 88 -22.53 0.02 -3.55
C ASN A 88 -21.22 0.82 -3.52
N GLN A 89 -21.17 1.88 -4.32
CA GLN A 89 -19.97 2.74 -4.42
C GLN A 89 -19.56 3.33 -3.05
N TRP A 90 -20.53 3.77 -2.25
CA TRP A 90 -20.25 4.35 -0.94
C TRP A 90 -19.60 3.33 0.02
N GLU A 91 -20.18 2.15 0.14
CA GLU A 91 -19.64 1.10 1.01
C GLU A 91 -18.23 0.68 0.58
N ARG A 92 -18.01 0.48 -0.72
CA ARG A 92 -16.68 0.16 -1.25
C ARG A 92 -15.67 1.27 -0.95
N ALA A 93 -16.06 2.53 -1.09
CA ALA A 93 -15.20 3.67 -0.78
C ALA A 93 -14.86 3.75 0.71
N VAL A 94 -15.83 3.49 1.60
CA VAL A 94 -15.60 3.46 3.05
C VAL A 94 -14.60 2.37 3.44
N VAL A 95 -14.77 1.16 2.92
CA VAL A 95 -13.87 0.03 3.18
C VAL A 95 -12.46 0.33 2.64
N ALA A 96 -12.36 0.81 1.41
CA ALA A 96 -11.10 1.15 0.79
C ALA A 96 -10.37 2.31 1.49
N ARG A 97 -11.12 3.34 1.92
CA ARG A 97 -10.58 4.46 2.70
C ARG A 97 -9.96 3.99 4.01
N LYS A 98 -10.65 3.12 4.73
CA LYS A 98 -10.14 2.56 5.99
C LYS A 98 -8.83 1.79 5.76
N ALA A 99 -8.79 0.93 4.75
CA ALA A 99 -7.59 0.20 4.39
C ALA A 99 -6.43 1.12 3.98
N ALA A 100 -6.70 2.17 3.21
CA ALA A 100 -5.72 3.18 2.82
C ALA A 100 -5.14 3.95 4.03
N ALA A 101 -5.98 4.31 4.98
CA ALA A 101 -5.54 4.98 6.22
C ALA A 101 -4.65 4.06 7.08
N GLU A 102 -5.01 2.79 7.23
CA GLU A 102 -4.23 1.80 7.97
C GLU A 102 -2.89 1.52 7.28
N LYS A 103 -2.88 1.39 5.95
CA LYS A 103 -1.66 1.24 5.16
C LYS A 103 -0.72 2.42 5.37
N ARG A 104 -1.24 3.64 5.23
CA ARG A 104 -0.46 4.87 5.38
C ARG A 104 0.14 5.01 6.79
N ARG A 105 -0.62 4.66 7.83
CA ARG A 105 -0.11 4.63 9.21
C ARG A 105 1.04 3.65 9.36
N ARG A 106 0.92 2.46 8.80
CA ARG A 106 1.97 1.42 8.85
C ARG A 106 3.24 1.85 8.12
N LEU A 107 3.13 2.49 6.97
CA LEU A 107 4.28 3.01 6.21
C LEU A 107 5.13 3.99 7.04
N ILE A 108 4.51 4.92 7.74
CA ILE A 108 5.26 5.89 8.56
C ILE A 108 5.83 5.25 9.84
N GLU A 109 5.14 4.27 10.43
CA GLU A 109 5.66 3.49 11.54
C GLU A 109 6.92 2.71 11.13
N HIS A 110 6.89 2.01 10.00
CA HIS A 110 8.05 1.28 9.46
C HIS A 110 9.18 2.24 9.06
N ALA A 111 8.88 3.35 8.40
CA ALA A 111 9.88 4.36 8.05
C ALA A 111 10.61 4.88 9.30
N THR A 112 9.88 5.19 10.35
CA THR A 112 10.45 5.67 11.62
C THR A 112 11.29 4.59 12.31
N HIS A 113 10.82 3.34 12.30
CA HIS A 113 11.52 2.21 12.89
C HIS A 113 12.89 1.95 12.23
N TRP A 114 12.93 2.02 10.88
CA TRP A 114 14.13 1.66 10.12
C TRP A 114 15.09 2.83 9.85
N ASP A 115 14.69 4.08 10.11
CA ASP A 115 15.51 5.25 9.80
C ASP A 115 16.94 5.17 10.37
N PRO A 116 17.18 4.73 11.63
CA PRO A 116 18.52 4.66 12.19
C PRO A 116 19.42 3.59 11.55
N GLU A 117 18.86 2.44 11.16
CA GLU A 117 19.64 1.28 10.73
C GLU A 117 19.63 1.08 9.21
N GLU A 118 18.49 1.40 8.56
CA GLU A 118 18.24 1.20 7.13
C GLU A 118 17.67 2.47 6.48
N PRO A 119 18.43 3.55 6.43
CA PRO A 119 17.91 4.86 6.01
C PRO A 119 17.40 4.88 4.55
N THR A 120 17.91 4.00 3.68
CA THR A 120 17.44 3.90 2.29
C THR A 120 16.03 3.33 2.23
N ALA A 121 15.74 2.27 2.98
CA ALA A 121 14.40 1.72 3.12
C ALA A 121 13.44 2.73 3.77
N ALA A 122 13.87 3.38 4.85
CA ALA A 122 13.08 4.38 5.54
C ALA A 122 12.68 5.55 4.64
N ARG A 123 13.59 6.07 3.81
CA ARG A 123 13.29 7.14 2.84
C ARG A 123 12.31 6.68 1.77
N LEU A 124 12.41 5.44 1.29
CA LEU A 124 11.44 4.88 0.34
C LEU A 124 10.04 4.83 0.95
N LEU A 125 9.91 4.29 2.15
CA LEU A 125 8.63 4.20 2.86
C LEU A 125 8.03 5.58 3.16
N ALA A 126 8.83 6.54 3.57
CA ALA A 126 8.40 7.92 3.80
C ALA A 126 7.90 8.60 2.53
N ARG A 127 8.58 8.38 1.40
CA ARG A 127 8.13 8.87 0.10
C ARG A 127 6.79 8.28 -0.32
N ILE A 128 6.62 6.97 -0.19
CA ILE A 128 5.35 6.30 -0.49
C ILE A 128 4.25 6.85 0.43
N TYR A 129 4.52 7.02 1.71
CA TYR A 129 3.60 7.62 2.68
C TYR A 129 3.10 9.00 2.22
N ASP A 130 3.99 9.86 1.74
CA ASP A 130 3.63 11.19 1.27
C ASP A 130 2.75 11.14 0.01
N GLU A 131 3.11 10.30 -0.95
CA GLU A 131 2.36 10.13 -2.21
C GLU A 131 0.98 9.48 -1.98
N ASP A 132 0.84 8.58 -1.01
CA ASP A 132 -0.43 7.93 -0.63
C ASP A 132 -1.47 8.89 -0.03
N GLY A 133 -1.07 10.07 0.37
CA GLY A 133 -1.99 11.10 0.82
C GLY A 133 -3.02 11.49 -0.23
N GLU A 134 -2.68 11.44 -1.51
CA GLU A 134 -3.60 11.70 -2.62
C GLU A 134 -4.67 10.61 -2.74
N THR A 135 -4.30 9.34 -2.62
CA THR A 135 -5.24 8.22 -2.64
C THR A 135 -6.26 8.32 -1.51
N LEU A 136 -5.80 8.59 -0.30
CA LEU A 136 -6.68 8.76 0.86
C LEU A 136 -7.65 9.93 0.68
N SER A 137 -7.16 11.09 0.24
CA SER A 137 -7.98 12.27 -0.05
C SER A 137 -9.02 11.98 -1.15
N SER A 138 -8.66 11.20 -2.15
CA SER A 138 -9.56 10.82 -3.23
C SER A 138 -10.68 9.89 -2.76
N TYR A 139 -10.41 8.97 -1.84
CA TYR A 139 -11.45 8.17 -1.21
C TYR A 139 -12.38 9.01 -0.32
N ASP A 140 -11.86 10.00 0.39
CA ASP A 140 -12.69 10.96 1.13
C ASP A 140 -13.69 11.65 0.20
N ASP A 141 -13.24 12.13 -0.95
CA ASP A 141 -14.10 12.75 -1.96
C ASP A 141 -15.17 11.80 -2.49
N VAL A 142 -14.83 10.54 -2.75
CA VAL A 142 -15.80 9.53 -3.21
C VAL A 142 -16.84 9.24 -2.14
N VAL A 143 -16.42 9.08 -0.88
CA VAL A 143 -17.35 8.86 0.25
C VAL A 143 -18.34 10.01 0.38
N ILE A 144 -17.86 11.26 0.35
CA ILE A 144 -18.70 12.46 0.53
C ILE A 144 -19.70 12.61 -0.63
N ARG A 145 -19.32 12.25 -1.86
CA ARG A 145 -20.15 12.44 -3.06
C ARG A 145 -21.02 11.25 -3.42
N SER A 146 -20.87 10.13 -2.73
CA SER A 146 -21.65 8.92 -3.01
C SER A 146 -22.87 8.83 -2.10
N ASP A 147 -23.98 8.33 -2.67
CA ASP A 147 -25.19 8.05 -1.92
C ASP A 147 -25.05 6.72 -1.17
N PRO A 148 -25.13 6.70 0.17
CA PRO A 148 -25.03 5.46 0.94
C PRO A 148 -26.21 4.49 0.73
N HIS A 149 -27.30 4.96 0.13
CA HIS A 149 -28.51 4.18 -0.13
C HIS A 149 -28.67 3.80 -1.61
N ALA A 150 -27.79 4.25 -2.49
CA ALA A 150 -27.83 3.87 -3.90
C ALA A 150 -27.59 2.38 -4.08
N LEU A 151 -28.34 1.78 -5.00
CA LEU A 151 -28.07 0.45 -5.53
C LEU A 151 -27.20 0.59 -6.79
N ASP A 152 -26.21 -0.26 -6.92
CA ASP A 152 -25.38 -0.33 -8.14
C ASP A 152 -26.12 -0.99 -9.29
#